data_37c459aa1b9844e6fe2a4b81dddbb140
#
_entry.id   37c459aa1b9844e6fe2a4b81dddbb140
#
_cell.length_a   1.000
_cell.length_b   1.000
_cell.length_c   1.000
_cell.angle_alpha   90.00
_cell.angle_beta   90.00
_cell.angle_gamma   90.00
#
_symmetry.space_group_name_H-M   'P 1'
#
loop_
_entity.id
_entity.type
_entity.pdbx_description
1 polymer ?
#
loop_
_entity_poly.entity_id
_entity_poly.type
_entity_poly.pdbx_seq_one_letter_code
_entity_poly.pdbx_strand_id
1 'polypeptide(L)'
;MLNHTRNNIIYAFMWLSLLVCAGCTSVSSTDAPDSTNEPKAGLASEASALPDVIDPDKSVLVTDDSFVCLSSMRPVRGFFVGNLLGNLEETVAAANQPAGAPYPPGSIVQLVPAEAMVKHQKGWNAKTNDWEFFELDVKEEGAKIKVRGSTQVVNKFGGNCFECHQKAKPQWDLICEEGHGCDPLPIPDFLIRWTQGNDPRCD
;
A
#
# COMPACT_ATOMS: atom_id res chain seq x y z
N MET A 1 -32.56 -7.96 46.52
CA MET A 1 -33.35 -6.75 46.75
C MET A 1 -32.98 -5.69 45.74
N LEU A 2 -33.98 -5.32 44.95
CA LEU A 2 -34.21 -4.08 44.16
C LEU A 2 -33.08 -3.68 43.15
N ASN A 3 -33.31 -3.59 41.91
CA ASN A 3 -34.40 -3.11 41.03
C ASN A 3 -33.95 -1.93 40.16
N HIS A 4 -34.09 -2.10 38.86
CA HIS A 4 -34.52 -1.11 37.85
C HIS A 4 -33.58 0.06 37.51
N THR A 5 -33.36 0.45 36.27
CA THR A 5 -34.37 0.86 35.27
C THR A 5 -33.75 0.95 33.85
N ARG A 6 -34.53 0.50 32.90
CA ARG A 6 -34.54 0.73 31.45
C ARG A 6 -34.63 2.23 31.14
N ASN A 7 -34.02 2.68 30.07
CA ASN A 7 -34.58 3.76 29.27
C ASN A 7 -34.29 3.56 27.78
N ASN A 8 -35.34 3.21 27.06
CA ASN A 8 -35.46 3.34 25.61
C ASN A 8 -35.73 4.81 25.28
N ILE A 9 -35.08 5.37 24.28
CA ILE A 9 -35.58 6.53 23.58
C ILE A 9 -35.49 6.25 22.08
N ILE A 10 -36.67 6.03 21.50
CA ILE A 10 -36.99 6.01 20.09
C ILE A 10 -37.20 7.47 19.67
N TYR A 11 -36.54 7.95 18.64
CA TYR A 11 -37.03 9.10 17.89
C TYR A 11 -37.04 8.78 16.39
N ALA A 12 -38.26 8.54 15.92
CA ALA A 12 -38.63 8.63 14.53
C ALA A 12 -38.92 10.10 14.20
N PHE A 13 -38.35 10.63 13.17
CA PHE A 13 -38.90 11.78 12.44
C PHE A 13 -38.81 11.56 10.94
N MET A 14 -39.96 11.35 10.40
CA MET A 14 -40.34 11.36 8.99
C MET A 14 -40.72 12.81 8.63
N TRP A 15 -40.15 13.39 7.60
CA TRP A 15 -40.80 14.46 6.84
C TRP A 15 -40.43 14.39 5.36
N LEU A 16 -41.48 14.26 4.63
CA LEU A 16 -41.70 14.26 3.19
C LEU A 16 -41.73 15.71 2.68
N SER A 17 -41.11 16.02 1.56
CA SER A 17 -41.58 17.08 0.66
C SER A 17 -41.04 16.89 -0.77
N LEU A 18 -42.00 16.58 -1.64
CA LEU A 18 -41.92 16.76 -3.10
C LEU A 18 -41.85 18.26 -3.45
N LEU A 19 -41.11 18.61 -4.48
CA LEU A 19 -41.53 19.64 -5.42
C LEU A 19 -40.94 19.39 -6.81
N VAL A 20 -41.88 19.23 -7.73
CA VAL A 20 -41.75 19.14 -9.18
C VAL A 20 -41.62 20.57 -9.74
N CYS A 21 -40.75 20.80 -10.70
CA CYS A 21 -40.98 21.83 -11.70
C CYS A 21 -40.38 21.44 -13.04
N ALA A 22 -41.26 21.22 -13.97
CA ALA A 22 -41.04 21.09 -15.41
C ALA A 22 -40.79 22.47 -16.05
N GLY A 23 -40.01 22.46 -17.09
CA GLY A 23 -39.84 23.64 -17.94
C GLY A 23 -39.08 23.31 -19.24
N CYS A 24 -39.81 22.83 -20.25
CA CYS A 24 -39.35 22.78 -21.63
C CYS A 24 -39.31 24.16 -22.22
N THR A 25 -38.27 24.49 -22.99
CA THR A 25 -38.45 25.29 -24.23
C THR A 25 -37.33 24.95 -25.24
N SER A 26 -37.75 24.42 -26.34
CA SER A 26 -37.02 24.25 -27.60
C SER A 26 -37.02 25.59 -28.37
N VAL A 27 -35.88 25.97 -28.92
CA VAL A 27 -35.82 26.91 -30.06
C VAL A 27 -34.84 26.35 -31.10
N SER A 28 -35.41 26.10 -32.26
CA SER A 28 -34.74 25.76 -33.52
C SER A 28 -34.45 27.05 -34.29
N SER A 29 -33.26 27.18 -34.90
CA SER A 29 -33.10 27.84 -36.23
C SER A 29 -31.63 27.77 -36.69
N THR A 30 -31.43 27.04 -37.73
CA THR A 30 -30.68 27.26 -38.98
C THR A 30 -29.80 28.51 -39.06
N ASP A 31 -28.51 28.31 -39.35
CA ASP A 31 -27.81 28.74 -40.55
C ASP A 31 -26.31 28.32 -40.46
N ALA A 32 -25.81 27.60 -41.44
CA ALA A 32 -24.40 27.50 -41.76
C ALA A 32 -24.03 28.61 -42.76
N PRO A 33 -22.79 29.10 -42.81
CA PRO A 33 -21.78 28.42 -43.61
C PRO A 33 -20.31 28.45 -43.06
N ASP A 34 -19.61 27.40 -43.44
CA ASP A 34 -18.24 27.32 -43.94
C ASP A 34 -17.16 28.28 -43.38
N SER A 35 -16.17 27.72 -42.72
CA SER A 35 -14.75 27.95 -42.97
C SER A 35 -13.87 27.14 -42.04
N THR A 36 -13.19 26.14 -42.60
CA THR A 36 -11.87 25.61 -42.25
C THR A 36 -11.15 26.29 -41.10
N ASN A 37 -11.00 25.59 -40.00
CA ASN A 37 -9.76 25.49 -39.22
C ASN A 37 -9.93 24.40 -38.17
N GLU A 38 -9.29 23.29 -38.45
CA GLU A 38 -9.04 22.18 -37.52
C GLU A 38 -8.08 22.70 -36.43
N PRO A 39 -8.44 22.69 -35.16
CA PRO A 39 -7.46 22.61 -34.09
C PRO A 39 -7.32 21.13 -33.71
N LYS A 40 -6.28 20.53 -34.24
CA LYS A 40 -5.46 19.47 -33.66
C LYS A 40 -6.00 18.98 -32.32
N ALA A 41 -6.61 17.77 -32.35
CA ALA A 41 -6.96 17.02 -31.18
C ALA A 41 -5.78 17.04 -30.19
N GLY A 42 -6.04 17.59 -29.03
CA GLY A 42 -5.12 17.48 -27.92
C GLY A 42 -4.86 16.00 -27.66
N LEU A 43 -3.59 15.60 -27.75
CA LEU A 43 -3.12 14.35 -27.20
C LEU A 43 -3.58 14.30 -25.74
N ALA A 44 -4.57 13.46 -25.46
CA ALA A 44 -4.70 12.90 -24.14
C ALA A 44 -3.33 12.30 -23.82
N SER A 45 -2.65 12.85 -22.83
CA SER A 45 -1.46 12.27 -22.26
C SER A 45 -1.87 10.92 -21.71
N GLU A 46 -1.70 9.87 -22.52
CA GLU A 46 -1.54 8.53 -21.99
C GLU A 46 -0.37 8.64 -21.02
N ALA A 47 -0.67 8.56 -19.74
CA ALA A 47 0.33 8.33 -18.72
C ALA A 47 1.02 7.02 -19.11
N SER A 48 2.14 7.16 -19.83
CA SER A 48 2.99 6.05 -20.23
C SER A 48 3.40 5.37 -18.95
N ALA A 49 2.77 4.25 -18.64
CA ALA A 49 3.22 3.38 -17.57
C ALA A 49 4.67 3.03 -17.89
N LEU A 50 5.60 3.54 -17.06
CA LEU A 50 7.01 3.21 -17.18
C LEU A 50 7.14 1.68 -17.24
N PRO A 51 7.95 1.14 -18.15
CA PRO A 51 8.20 -0.29 -18.19
C PRO A 51 8.78 -0.75 -16.84
N ASP A 52 8.48 -1.99 -16.47
CA ASP A 52 9.04 -2.62 -15.27
C ASP A 52 10.51 -3.02 -15.55
N VAL A 53 11.39 -2.03 -15.60
CA VAL A 53 12.80 -2.19 -15.86
C VAL A 53 13.57 -2.18 -14.55
N ILE A 54 14.25 -3.28 -14.25
CA ILE A 54 15.12 -3.44 -13.08
C ILE A 54 16.55 -3.14 -13.47
N ASP A 55 17.22 -2.27 -12.73
CA ASP A 55 18.68 -2.03 -12.85
C ASP A 55 19.42 -2.91 -11.82
N PRO A 56 20.10 -3.99 -12.25
CA PRO A 56 20.76 -4.91 -11.34
C PRO A 56 21.94 -4.25 -10.58
N ASP A 57 22.56 -3.21 -11.13
CA ASP A 57 23.68 -2.51 -10.48
C ASP A 57 23.21 -1.67 -9.29
N LYS A 58 21.91 -1.45 -9.16
CA LYS A 58 21.26 -0.77 -8.02
C LYS A 58 20.70 -1.72 -6.98
N SER A 59 20.90 -3.02 -7.14
CA SER A 59 20.40 -4.02 -6.21
C SER A 59 21.15 -3.97 -4.86
N VAL A 60 20.38 -4.07 -3.77
CA VAL A 60 20.90 -4.45 -2.46
C VAL A 60 20.97 -5.98 -2.42
N LEU A 61 22.05 -6.53 -1.85
CA LEU A 61 22.16 -7.97 -1.69
C LEU A 61 21.11 -8.47 -0.68
N VAL A 62 20.18 -9.28 -1.15
CA VAL A 62 19.12 -9.90 -0.32
C VAL A 62 19.23 -11.41 -0.45
N THR A 63 19.39 -12.08 0.69
CA THR A 63 19.48 -13.54 0.80
C THR A 63 18.41 -14.05 1.78
N ASP A 64 18.27 -15.36 1.92
CA ASP A 64 17.41 -15.98 2.92
C ASP A 64 17.69 -15.43 4.34
N ASP A 65 18.96 -15.26 4.68
CA ASP A 65 19.43 -14.78 6.00
C ASP A 65 19.12 -13.30 6.26
N SER A 66 18.64 -12.57 5.23
CA SER A 66 18.18 -11.18 5.39
C SER A 66 16.88 -11.07 6.20
N PHE A 67 16.14 -12.16 6.32
CA PHE A 67 14.80 -12.20 6.93
C PHE A 67 14.84 -12.91 8.28
N VAL A 68 15.16 -12.15 9.31
CA VAL A 68 15.28 -12.63 10.70
C VAL A 68 13.92 -12.65 11.41
N CYS A 69 13.90 -13.23 12.62
CA CYS A 69 12.74 -13.16 13.53
C CYS A 69 12.20 -11.74 13.68
N LEU A 70 10.88 -11.55 13.61
CA LEU A 70 10.26 -10.22 13.73
C LEU A 70 10.59 -9.54 15.06
N SER A 71 10.69 -10.28 16.17
CA SER A 71 11.01 -9.70 17.48
C SER A 71 12.43 -9.15 17.58
N SER A 72 13.35 -9.56 16.68
CA SER A 72 14.70 -9.01 16.59
C SER A 72 14.79 -7.75 15.72
N MET A 73 13.73 -7.41 15.00
CA MET A 73 13.62 -6.18 14.22
C MET A 73 13.09 -5.02 15.09
N ARG A 74 13.18 -3.79 14.59
CA ARG A 74 12.63 -2.61 15.29
C ARG A 74 11.12 -2.52 15.05
N PRO A 75 10.28 -2.59 16.09
CA PRO A 75 8.83 -2.42 15.95
C PRO A 75 8.47 -0.96 15.66
N VAL A 76 7.51 -0.77 14.73
CA VAL A 76 6.94 0.55 14.39
C VAL A 76 5.44 0.37 14.30
N ARG A 77 4.69 0.92 15.26
CA ARG A 77 3.22 0.77 15.33
C ARG A 77 2.77 -0.70 15.23
N GLY A 78 2.34 -1.17 14.06
CA GLY A 78 1.87 -2.54 13.85
C GLY A 78 2.77 -3.40 12.95
N PHE A 79 3.93 -2.92 12.53
CA PHE A 79 4.88 -3.62 11.66
C PHE A 79 6.33 -3.51 12.17
N PHE A 80 7.26 -4.13 11.48
CA PHE A 80 8.67 -4.19 11.89
C PHE A 80 9.57 -3.69 10.76
N VAL A 81 10.66 -3.03 11.16
CA VAL A 81 11.67 -2.52 10.21
C VAL A 81 13.07 -2.99 10.57
N GLY A 82 13.88 -3.16 9.54
CA GLY A 82 15.32 -3.41 9.60
C GLY A 82 16.04 -2.63 8.52
N ASN A 83 17.36 -2.76 8.46
CA ASN A 83 18.14 -2.21 7.36
C ASN A 83 19.39 -3.05 7.06
N LEU A 84 19.54 -3.53 5.83
CA LEU A 84 20.64 -4.39 5.39
C LEU A 84 21.96 -3.64 5.21
N LEU A 85 21.93 -2.32 5.15
CA LEU A 85 23.10 -1.47 4.93
C LEU A 85 23.55 -0.72 6.20
N GLY A 86 22.95 -1.05 7.36
CA GLY A 86 23.30 -0.45 8.65
C GLY A 86 22.60 0.87 8.96
N ASN A 87 21.71 1.36 8.09
CA ASN A 87 20.99 2.63 8.26
C ASN A 87 19.66 2.47 9.02
N LEU A 88 19.66 1.67 10.11
CA LEU A 88 18.44 1.36 10.84
C LEU A 88 17.75 2.61 11.41
N GLU A 89 18.49 3.52 11.99
CA GLU A 89 17.92 4.73 12.63
C GLU A 89 17.26 5.66 11.58
N GLU A 90 17.82 5.75 10.38
CA GLU A 90 17.22 6.48 9.26
C GLU A 90 15.93 5.80 8.79
N THR A 91 15.92 4.46 8.71
CA THR A 91 14.72 3.67 8.39
C THR A 91 13.62 3.90 9.43
N VAL A 92 13.97 3.88 10.72
CA VAL A 92 13.02 4.15 11.83
C VAL A 92 12.51 5.58 11.77
N ALA A 93 13.37 6.55 11.47
CA ALA A 93 12.99 7.96 11.32
C ALA A 93 12.01 8.14 10.14
N ALA A 94 12.28 7.53 8.99
CA ALA A 94 11.37 7.54 7.84
C ALA A 94 10.01 6.92 8.18
N ALA A 95 10.02 5.74 8.83
CA ALA A 95 8.81 5.04 9.24
C ALA A 95 7.94 5.84 10.21
N ASN A 96 8.54 6.67 11.07
CA ASN A 96 7.83 7.48 12.07
C ASN A 96 7.54 8.92 11.61
N GLN A 97 7.87 9.28 10.36
CA GLN A 97 7.62 10.64 9.86
C GLN A 97 6.11 10.90 9.67
N PRO A 98 5.49 11.84 10.42
CA PRO A 98 4.03 12.04 10.36
C PRO A 98 3.51 12.53 9.00
N ALA A 99 4.38 13.15 8.19
CA ALA A 99 4.05 13.62 6.84
C ALA A 99 4.40 12.60 5.75
N GLY A 100 4.95 11.44 6.14
CA GLY A 100 5.57 10.49 5.23
C GLY A 100 6.99 10.87 4.85
N ALA A 101 7.79 9.91 4.45
CA ALA A 101 9.15 10.09 3.95
C ALA A 101 9.58 8.91 3.07
N PRO A 102 10.51 9.12 2.13
CA PRO A 102 11.13 8.00 1.42
C PRO A 102 12.01 7.19 2.38
N TYR A 103 11.92 5.87 2.27
CA TYR A 103 12.78 4.98 3.04
C TYR A 103 14.19 4.93 2.43
N PRO A 104 15.25 4.88 3.25
CA PRO A 104 16.62 4.75 2.77
C PRO A 104 16.85 3.37 2.14
N PRO A 105 17.83 3.25 1.20
CA PRO A 105 18.25 1.95 0.68
C PRO A 105 18.63 0.96 1.80
N GLY A 106 18.35 -0.31 1.58
CA GLY A 106 18.56 -1.38 2.55
C GLY A 106 17.42 -1.56 3.54
N SER A 107 16.44 -0.65 3.60
CA SER A 107 15.27 -0.82 4.48
C SER A 107 14.54 -2.13 4.21
N ILE A 108 14.24 -2.88 5.26
CA ILE A 108 13.33 -4.03 5.25
C ILE A 108 12.07 -3.62 6.01
N VAL A 109 10.92 -3.97 5.47
CA VAL A 109 9.61 -3.79 6.12
C VAL A 109 8.87 -5.12 6.10
N GLN A 110 8.41 -5.57 7.27
CA GLN A 110 7.60 -6.77 7.44
C GLN A 110 6.39 -6.50 8.34
N LEU A 111 5.21 -6.88 7.87
CA LEU A 111 4.00 -6.91 8.70
C LEU A 111 3.80 -8.28 9.33
N VAL A 112 4.00 -9.33 8.55
CA VAL A 112 3.86 -10.74 8.95
C VAL A 112 5.13 -11.51 8.56
N PRO A 113 5.42 -12.66 9.21
CA PRO A 113 6.66 -13.41 8.95
C PRO A 113 6.88 -13.79 7.49
N ALA A 114 5.81 -14.12 6.75
CA ALA A 114 5.89 -14.68 5.41
C ALA A 114 6.00 -13.64 4.29
N GLU A 115 5.90 -12.35 4.57
CA GLU A 115 5.89 -11.29 3.57
C GLU A 115 6.86 -10.19 3.95
N ALA A 116 7.64 -9.70 2.98
CA ALA A 116 8.60 -8.63 3.19
C ALA A 116 8.70 -7.69 1.99
N MET A 117 9.18 -6.48 2.25
CA MET A 117 9.62 -5.52 1.25
C MET A 117 11.06 -5.11 1.56
N VAL A 118 11.89 -4.96 0.53
CA VAL A 118 13.26 -4.43 0.65
C VAL A 118 13.45 -3.27 -0.31
N LYS A 119 14.00 -2.16 0.19
CA LYS A 119 14.34 -0.97 -0.57
C LYS A 119 15.72 -1.11 -1.20
N HIS A 120 15.80 -1.07 -2.51
CA HIS A 120 17.06 -1.04 -3.26
C HIS A 120 17.62 0.37 -3.39
N GLN A 121 18.80 0.49 -4.06
CA GLN A 121 19.39 1.79 -4.38
C GLN A 121 18.50 2.54 -5.36
N LYS A 122 18.53 3.86 -5.27
CA LYS A 122 17.74 4.73 -6.15
C LYS A 122 17.98 4.42 -7.62
N GLY A 123 16.91 4.16 -8.34
CA GLY A 123 16.94 3.82 -9.76
C GLY A 123 16.96 2.32 -10.05
N TRP A 124 16.81 1.46 -9.04
CA TRP A 124 16.67 0.01 -9.23
C TRP A 124 15.39 -0.33 -10.01
N ASN A 125 14.24 0.24 -9.59
CA ASN A 125 12.98 0.11 -10.31
C ASN A 125 12.08 1.31 -10.01
N ALA A 126 11.91 2.20 -10.99
CA ALA A 126 11.14 3.42 -10.84
C ALA A 126 9.66 3.15 -10.58
N LYS A 127 9.10 2.03 -11.10
CA LYS A 127 7.68 1.69 -10.98
C LYS A 127 7.29 1.34 -9.54
N THR A 128 8.20 0.72 -8.81
CA THR A 128 7.98 0.32 -7.42
C THR A 128 8.69 1.24 -6.42
N ASN A 129 9.13 2.44 -6.83
CA ASN A 129 9.97 3.29 -5.99
C ASN A 129 11.17 2.51 -5.41
N ASP A 130 11.79 1.66 -6.22
CA ASP A 130 12.93 0.81 -5.84
C ASP A 130 12.62 -0.25 -4.75
N TRP A 131 11.34 -0.54 -4.47
CA TRP A 131 10.95 -1.63 -3.59
C TRP A 131 10.88 -2.96 -4.34
N GLU A 132 11.47 -3.99 -3.74
CA GLU A 132 11.29 -5.40 -4.09
C GLU A 132 10.39 -6.06 -3.05
N PHE A 133 9.49 -6.94 -3.52
CA PHE A 133 8.54 -7.69 -2.70
C PHE A 133 8.97 -9.14 -2.58
N PHE A 134 8.66 -9.77 -1.45
CA PHE A 134 9.03 -11.14 -1.13
C PHE A 134 7.88 -11.91 -0.53
N GLU A 135 7.67 -13.13 -1.00
CA GLU A 135 6.95 -14.20 -0.33
C GLU A 135 7.98 -15.16 0.25
N LEU A 136 7.87 -15.45 1.55
CA LEU A 136 8.81 -16.26 2.30
C LEU A 136 8.17 -17.56 2.79
N ASP A 137 8.91 -18.67 2.71
CA ASP A 137 8.64 -19.90 3.48
C ASP A 137 9.42 -19.81 4.80
N VAL A 138 8.68 -19.75 5.91
CA VAL A 138 9.24 -19.45 7.23
C VAL A 138 9.09 -20.63 8.14
N LYS A 139 10.19 -21.08 8.77
CA LYS A 139 10.28 -22.22 9.67
C LYS A 139 11.22 -21.90 10.84
N GLU A 140 11.32 -22.81 11.81
CA GLU A 140 12.24 -22.70 12.95
C GLU A 140 13.71 -22.52 12.50
N GLU A 141 14.08 -23.15 11.38
CA GLU A 141 15.45 -23.03 10.84
C GLU A 141 15.73 -21.69 10.13
N GLY A 142 14.71 -20.83 9.97
CA GLY A 142 14.84 -19.53 9.31
C GLY A 142 13.82 -19.28 8.20
N ALA A 143 14.13 -18.33 7.34
CA ALA A 143 13.33 -18.01 6.16
C ALA A 143 13.96 -18.55 4.88
N LYS A 144 13.12 -18.88 3.90
CA LYS A 144 13.53 -19.14 2.51
C LYS A 144 12.76 -18.23 1.57
N ILE A 145 13.45 -17.57 0.66
CA ILE A 145 12.81 -16.79 -0.39
C ILE A 145 12.10 -17.74 -1.35
N LYS A 146 10.77 -17.70 -1.34
CA LYS A 146 9.93 -18.53 -2.20
C LYS A 146 9.63 -17.84 -3.54
N VAL A 147 9.29 -16.56 -3.47
CA VAL A 147 9.07 -15.67 -4.62
C VAL A 147 9.68 -14.31 -4.29
N ARG A 148 10.29 -13.69 -5.28
CA ARG A 148 10.79 -12.31 -5.19
C ARG A 148 10.59 -11.57 -6.49
N GLY A 149 10.48 -10.24 -6.44
CA GLY A 149 10.41 -9.39 -7.62
C GLY A 149 9.76 -8.04 -7.35
N SER A 150 9.48 -7.31 -8.42
CA SER A 150 8.92 -5.96 -8.39
C SER A 150 7.39 -5.98 -8.46
N THR A 151 6.78 -6.05 -9.63
CA THR A 151 5.33 -5.91 -9.83
C THR A 151 4.56 -7.21 -9.92
N GLN A 152 5.23 -8.34 -10.08
CA GLN A 152 4.62 -9.64 -10.38
C GLN A 152 4.44 -10.57 -9.17
N VAL A 153 4.89 -10.16 -7.98
CA VAL A 153 4.84 -11.01 -6.80
C VAL A 153 3.40 -11.14 -6.30
N VAL A 154 2.96 -12.39 -6.19
CA VAL A 154 1.65 -12.76 -5.63
C VAL A 154 1.89 -13.56 -4.36
N ASN A 155 1.25 -13.14 -3.26
CA ASN A 155 1.37 -13.81 -1.97
C ASN A 155 0.55 -15.12 -1.93
N LYS A 156 0.74 -15.92 -0.89
CA LYS A 156 0.06 -17.22 -0.69
C LYS A 156 -1.48 -17.12 -0.65
N PHE A 157 -2.05 -15.94 -0.49
CA PHE A 157 -3.50 -15.69 -0.49
C PHE A 157 -4.02 -15.24 -1.85
N GLY A 158 -3.15 -15.13 -2.87
CA GLY A 158 -3.51 -14.72 -4.22
C GLY A 158 -3.53 -13.21 -4.46
N GLY A 159 -3.11 -12.41 -3.48
CA GLY A 159 -2.99 -10.96 -3.60
C GLY A 159 -1.67 -10.53 -4.26
N ASN A 160 -1.74 -9.64 -5.25
CA ASN A 160 -0.53 -9.04 -5.82
C ASN A 160 -0.01 -7.94 -4.87
N CYS A 161 1.24 -8.06 -4.43
CA CYS A 161 1.85 -7.15 -3.47
C CYS A 161 1.87 -5.71 -4.00
N PHE A 162 2.40 -5.51 -5.20
CA PHE A 162 2.51 -4.18 -5.78
C PHE A 162 1.14 -3.54 -6.06
N GLU A 163 0.16 -4.29 -6.57
CA GLU A 163 -1.19 -3.77 -6.84
C GLU A 163 -1.87 -3.21 -5.59
N CYS A 164 -1.60 -3.77 -4.43
CA CYS A 164 -2.07 -3.23 -3.17
C CYS A 164 -1.24 -2.00 -2.75
N HIS A 165 0.09 -2.14 -2.70
CA HIS A 165 1.00 -1.11 -2.19
C HIS A 165 1.04 0.16 -3.02
N GLN A 166 0.86 0.09 -4.36
CA GLN A 166 0.80 1.27 -5.22
C GLN A 166 -0.37 2.23 -4.93
N LYS A 167 -1.37 1.80 -4.13
CA LYS A 167 -2.48 2.65 -3.69
C LYS A 167 -2.07 3.62 -2.58
N ALA A 168 -0.95 3.38 -1.92
CA ALA A 168 -0.41 4.32 -0.94
C ALA A 168 -0.16 5.69 -1.60
N LYS A 169 -0.56 6.77 -0.93
CA LYS A 169 -0.26 8.14 -1.39
C LYS A 169 1.25 8.32 -1.51
N PRO A 170 1.74 9.11 -2.47
CA PRO A 170 3.17 9.19 -2.82
C PRO A 170 4.12 9.45 -1.65
N GLN A 171 3.71 10.26 -0.67
CA GLN A 171 4.54 10.59 0.49
C GLN A 171 4.83 9.39 1.40
N TRP A 172 4.05 8.31 1.32
CA TRP A 172 4.19 7.12 2.14
C TRP A 172 5.10 6.04 1.53
N ASP A 173 5.70 6.33 0.37
CA ASP A 173 6.70 5.47 -0.27
C ASP A 173 6.25 4.00 -0.41
N LEU A 174 5.02 3.76 -0.83
CA LEU A 174 4.34 2.45 -0.94
C LEU A 174 4.08 1.73 0.40
N ILE A 175 4.25 2.37 1.54
CA ILE A 175 3.93 1.75 2.83
C ILE A 175 2.45 1.97 3.17
N CYS A 176 1.74 0.86 3.32
CA CYS A 176 0.32 0.80 3.60
C CYS A 176 0.05 0.76 5.10
N GLU A 177 -0.55 1.83 5.62
CA GLU A 177 -1.13 1.90 6.95
C GLU A 177 -2.49 2.60 6.87
N GLU A 178 -3.23 2.64 7.97
CA GLU A 178 -4.49 3.38 8.04
C GLU A 178 -4.28 4.86 7.66
N GLY A 179 -5.10 5.35 6.74
CA GLY A 179 -5.00 6.72 6.22
C GLY A 179 -3.96 6.93 5.11
N HIS A 180 -3.11 5.95 4.80
CA HIS A 180 -2.11 6.05 3.74
C HIS A 180 -2.69 5.96 2.32
N GLY A 181 -3.93 5.48 2.16
CA GLY A 181 -4.63 5.38 0.88
C GLY A 181 -4.83 3.96 0.37
N CYS A 182 -4.22 2.98 1.01
CA CYS A 182 -4.42 1.57 0.71
C CYS A 182 -5.79 1.08 1.19
N ASP A 183 -6.28 0.00 0.58
CA ASP A 183 -7.46 -0.69 1.07
C ASP A 183 -7.15 -1.36 2.43
N PRO A 184 -8.15 -1.48 3.30
CA PRO A 184 -8.01 -2.24 4.54
C PRO A 184 -7.61 -3.69 4.26
N LEU A 185 -6.73 -4.25 5.09
CA LEU A 185 -6.39 -5.66 4.99
C LEU A 185 -7.63 -6.53 5.25
N PRO A 186 -7.85 -7.61 4.48
CA PRO A 186 -9.00 -8.51 4.66
C PRO A 186 -8.84 -9.45 5.88
N ILE A 187 -7.91 -9.15 6.77
CA ILE A 187 -7.62 -9.92 7.99
C ILE A 187 -7.68 -9.01 9.20
N PRO A 188 -8.29 -9.45 10.31
CA PRO A 188 -8.39 -8.62 11.51
C PRO A 188 -7.05 -8.50 12.24
N ASP A 189 -6.83 -7.35 12.90
CA ASP A 189 -5.59 -7.02 13.61
C ASP A 189 -5.15 -8.07 14.64
N PHE A 190 -6.10 -8.71 15.33
CA PHE A 190 -5.74 -9.73 16.32
C PHE A 190 -5.04 -10.93 15.67
N LEU A 191 -5.41 -11.27 14.42
CA LEU A 191 -4.77 -12.36 13.68
C LEU A 191 -3.38 -11.96 13.19
N ILE A 192 -3.21 -10.70 12.77
CA ILE A 192 -1.88 -10.15 12.44
C ILE A 192 -0.97 -10.26 13.66
N ARG A 193 -1.40 -9.75 14.81
CA ARG A 193 -0.63 -9.82 16.06
C ARG A 193 -0.35 -11.26 16.50
N TRP A 194 -1.33 -12.14 16.35
CA TRP A 194 -1.13 -13.56 16.65
C TRP A 194 -0.04 -14.17 15.77
N THR A 195 -0.08 -13.89 14.46
CA THR A 195 0.93 -14.37 13.50
C THR A 195 2.32 -13.80 13.81
N GLN A 196 2.39 -12.52 14.19
CA GLN A 196 3.65 -11.88 14.61
C GLN A 196 4.24 -12.53 15.86
N GLY A 197 3.40 -12.80 16.87
CA GLY A 197 3.81 -13.43 18.12
C GLY A 197 4.11 -14.93 18.02
N ASN A 198 3.74 -15.56 16.89
CA ASN A 198 4.02 -16.96 16.59
C ASN A 198 4.95 -17.08 15.35
N ASP A 199 5.84 -16.14 15.16
CA ASP A 199 6.88 -16.22 14.14
C ASP A 199 7.79 -17.40 14.46
N PRO A 200 7.83 -18.45 13.65
CA PRO A 200 8.58 -19.67 13.99
C PRO A 200 10.10 -19.49 14.02
N ARG A 201 10.60 -18.34 13.51
CA ARG A 201 12.04 -17.98 13.59
C ARG A 201 12.44 -17.41 14.96
N CYS A 202 11.47 -17.17 15.83
CA CYS A 202 11.70 -16.60 17.16
C CYS A 202 11.63 -17.73 18.20
N ASP A 203 12.77 -18.11 18.74
CA ASP A 203 12.88 -19.03 19.87
C ASP A 203 12.50 -18.37 21.20
#